data_b5ecbbe18965b6e766ae6fb7f11e14d1
#
_entry.id   b5ecbbe18965b6e766ae6fb7f11e14d1
#
_cell.length_a   1.000
_cell.length_b   1.000
_cell.length_c   1.000
_cell.angle_alpha   90.00
_cell.angle_beta   90.00
_cell.angle_gamma   90.00
#
_symmetry.space_group_name_H-M   'P 1'
#
loop_
_entity.id
_entity.type
_entity.pdbx_description
1 polymer ?
#
loop_
_entity_poly.entity_id
_entity_poly.type
_entity_poly.pdbx_seq_one_letter_code
_entity_poly.pdbx_strand_id
1 'polypeptide(L)'
;SWSGRADLTPSAGSVYRQFMAFADTLLDKLDVWGGRLSLDRLVLQHGATICALEMARQKTISEAEKRLRGDFLHNLLTGTLSEAEALAEGDRFRHDMNAPHVAMVIAWQGERHPSIRRLETLVNTALQSSNAQALIYAREEEIRLFFAADGRDLVAQARAFAESVIEAARREYRQAKLAIGIGSLATRLADWIESYRAAAHAANIARRLRADEPLYAADLGIYTLLTRADLRADLLALRDKMIGSLLNHDERQRADLLQTLEAFLESHGNATQTAEKLSVHRNTLFYRMNRIQEILNLDLNQTDVRLAVHLSLKIHRLLGDQS
;
A
#
# COMPACT_ATOMS: atom_id res chain seq x y z
N SER A 1 -24.07 22.81 4.28
CA SER A 1 -22.72 22.38 3.95
C SER A 1 -22.07 21.70 5.15
N TRP A 2 -22.13 20.40 5.16
CA TRP A 2 -21.55 19.54 6.19
C TRP A 2 -20.09 19.23 5.81
N SER A 3 -19.21 20.20 5.94
CA SER A 3 -17.77 20.04 5.77
C SER A 3 -17.06 20.32 7.10
N GLY A 4 -17.32 19.50 8.10
CA GLY A 4 -16.67 19.60 9.41
C GLY A 4 -15.96 18.30 9.73
N ARG A 5 -14.66 18.26 9.50
CA ARG A 5 -13.60 17.45 10.14
C ARG A 5 -14.12 16.41 11.16
N ALA A 6 -14.31 15.19 10.69
CA ALA A 6 -14.51 14.06 11.57
C ALA A 6 -13.22 13.22 11.61
N ASP A 7 -12.28 13.68 12.40
CA ASP A 7 -11.08 12.93 12.81
C ASP A 7 -11.35 12.17 14.11
N LEU A 8 -12.37 11.38 14.15
CA LEU A 8 -12.58 10.46 15.28
C LEU A 8 -13.60 9.43 14.82
N THR A 9 -13.24 8.15 14.86
CA THR A 9 -14.27 7.13 15.01
C THR A 9 -14.82 7.28 16.41
N PRO A 10 -16.01 7.85 16.54
CA PRO A 10 -16.54 8.11 17.86
C PRO A 10 -16.87 6.78 18.53
N SER A 11 -16.52 6.65 19.81
CA SER A 11 -17.16 5.65 20.67
C SER A 11 -18.69 5.80 20.52
N ALA A 12 -19.48 4.77 20.75
CA ALA A 12 -20.95 4.87 20.68
C ALA A 12 -21.47 6.10 21.42
N GLY A 13 -20.85 6.48 22.53
CA GLY A 13 -21.16 7.70 23.28
C GLY A 13 -20.75 9.01 22.59
N SER A 14 -19.83 8.99 21.64
CA SER A 14 -19.45 10.17 20.87
C SER A 14 -20.38 10.40 19.69
N VAL A 15 -20.84 9.34 19.02
CA VAL A 15 -21.88 9.42 17.96
C VAL A 15 -23.19 9.92 18.56
N TYR A 16 -23.58 9.39 19.71
CA TYR A 16 -24.76 9.86 20.46
C TYR A 16 -24.65 11.35 20.79
N ARG A 17 -23.51 11.81 21.33
CA ARG A 17 -23.30 13.23 21.65
C ARG A 17 -23.34 14.14 20.42
N GLN A 18 -22.73 13.74 19.30
CA GLN A 18 -22.77 14.53 18.07
C GLN A 18 -24.18 14.61 17.48
N PHE A 19 -24.92 13.51 17.53
CA PHE A 19 -26.30 13.48 17.04
C PHE A 19 -27.22 14.27 17.96
N MET A 20 -27.04 14.20 19.27
CA MET A 20 -27.81 15.02 20.23
C MET A 20 -27.53 16.52 20.08
N ALA A 21 -26.21 16.88 19.89
CA ALA A 21 -25.86 18.28 19.62
C ALA A 21 -26.42 18.80 18.28
N PHE A 22 -26.52 17.95 17.26
CA PHE A 22 -27.18 18.28 16.00
C PHE A 22 -28.71 18.41 16.15
N ALA A 23 -29.33 17.49 16.89
CA ALA A 23 -30.75 17.55 17.21
C ALA A 23 -31.09 18.81 18.02
N ASP A 24 -30.28 19.16 19.02
CA ASP A 24 -30.44 20.39 19.80
C ASP A 24 -30.28 21.65 18.93
N THR A 25 -29.29 21.66 18.01
CA THR A 25 -29.10 22.77 17.05
C THR A 25 -30.29 22.93 16.09
N LEU A 26 -30.88 21.82 15.64
CA LEU A 26 -32.09 21.84 14.82
C LEU A 26 -33.31 22.33 15.62
N LEU A 27 -33.44 21.92 16.87
CA LEU A 27 -34.51 22.32 17.77
C LEU A 27 -34.43 23.82 18.10
N ASP A 28 -33.23 24.35 18.37
CA ASP A 28 -33.03 25.79 18.60
C ASP A 28 -33.39 26.64 17.36
N LYS A 29 -33.14 26.13 16.16
CA LYS A 29 -33.56 26.79 14.91
C LYS A 29 -35.07 26.73 14.67
N LEU A 30 -35.73 25.69 15.15
CA LEU A 30 -37.18 25.53 15.06
C LEU A 30 -37.94 26.33 16.14
N ASP A 31 -37.35 26.57 17.32
CA ASP A 31 -37.92 27.42 18.39
C ASP A 31 -38.09 28.90 17.97
N VAL A 32 -37.37 29.36 16.96
CA VAL A 32 -37.52 30.72 16.38
C VAL A 32 -38.88 30.89 15.63
N TRP A 33 -39.59 29.80 15.32
CA TRP A 33 -40.79 29.83 14.50
C TRP A 33 -42.12 29.66 15.27
N GLY A 34 -42.12 29.80 16.60
CA GLY A 34 -43.30 30.08 17.41
C GLY A 34 -44.27 28.95 17.76
N GLY A 35 -44.18 28.44 18.93
CA GLY A 35 -45.36 28.28 19.80
C GLY A 35 -46.11 26.96 19.85
N ARG A 36 -45.76 25.86 19.14
CA ARG A 36 -46.41 24.52 19.28
C ARG A 36 -45.44 23.34 19.40
N LEU A 37 -44.27 23.52 19.94
CA LEU A 37 -43.09 22.62 19.74
C LEU A 37 -42.77 21.70 20.92
N SER A 38 -43.53 21.60 21.98
CA SER A 38 -43.18 20.71 23.09
C SER A 38 -43.34 19.22 22.75
N LEU A 39 -44.37 18.88 21.95
CA LEU A 39 -44.56 17.49 21.48
C LEU A 39 -43.59 17.12 20.36
N ASP A 40 -43.35 18.03 19.42
CA ASP A 40 -42.40 17.83 18.31
C ASP A 40 -40.95 17.69 18.80
N ARG A 41 -40.60 18.46 19.84
CA ARG A 41 -39.30 18.34 20.51
C ARG A 41 -39.10 16.96 21.13
N LEU A 42 -40.11 16.44 21.83
CA LEU A 42 -40.07 15.12 22.45
C LEU A 42 -39.95 14.01 21.39
N VAL A 43 -40.72 14.11 20.30
CA VAL A 43 -40.68 13.15 19.18
C VAL A 43 -39.33 13.17 18.50
N LEU A 44 -38.73 14.35 18.23
CA LEU A 44 -37.39 14.48 17.63
C LEU A 44 -36.30 13.94 18.55
N GLN A 45 -36.34 14.20 19.85
CA GLN A 45 -35.39 13.67 20.83
C GLN A 45 -35.47 12.13 20.92
N HIS A 46 -36.66 11.56 20.95
CA HIS A 46 -36.84 10.11 20.96
C HIS A 46 -36.40 9.49 19.64
N GLY A 47 -36.73 10.09 18.49
CA GLY A 47 -36.25 9.66 17.18
C GLY A 47 -34.74 9.68 17.07
N ALA A 48 -34.11 10.78 17.52
CA ALA A 48 -32.67 10.91 17.59
C ALA A 48 -32.00 9.83 18.45
N THR A 49 -32.60 9.54 19.61
CA THR A 49 -32.09 8.51 20.54
C THR A 49 -32.17 7.11 19.92
N ILE A 50 -33.32 6.79 19.27
CA ILE A 50 -33.50 5.51 18.59
C ILE A 50 -32.51 5.36 17.43
N CYS A 51 -32.34 6.38 16.60
CA CYS A 51 -31.37 6.38 15.51
C CYS A 51 -29.93 6.22 16.04
N ALA A 52 -29.55 6.94 17.09
CA ALA A 52 -28.23 6.84 17.70
C ALA A 52 -27.98 5.43 18.30
N LEU A 53 -29.00 4.84 18.93
CA LEU A 53 -28.90 3.48 19.48
C LEU A 53 -28.74 2.44 18.36
N GLU A 54 -29.50 2.56 17.27
CA GLU A 54 -29.43 1.66 16.13
C GLU A 54 -28.09 1.80 15.39
N MET A 55 -27.61 3.03 15.20
CA MET A 55 -26.27 3.26 14.65
C MET A 55 -25.15 2.68 15.55
N ALA A 56 -25.28 2.83 16.87
CA ALA A 56 -24.33 2.23 17.82
C ALA A 56 -24.37 0.70 17.75
N ARG A 57 -25.56 0.10 17.66
CA ARG A 57 -25.75 -1.34 17.51
C ARG A 57 -25.14 -1.85 16.20
N GLN A 58 -25.46 -1.21 15.07
CA GLN A 58 -24.91 -1.58 13.76
C GLN A 58 -23.39 -1.47 13.74
N LYS A 59 -22.83 -0.43 14.37
CA LYS A 59 -21.39 -0.27 14.51
C LYS A 59 -20.77 -1.40 15.31
N THR A 60 -21.36 -1.77 16.45
CA THR A 60 -20.87 -2.88 17.30
C THR A 60 -20.90 -4.21 16.53
N ILE A 61 -21.97 -4.48 15.78
CA ILE A 61 -22.09 -5.68 14.94
C ILE A 61 -20.99 -5.67 13.86
N SER A 62 -20.82 -4.56 13.15
CA SER A 62 -19.82 -4.43 12.11
C SER A 62 -18.38 -4.58 12.65
N GLU A 63 -18.09 -4.03 13.84
CA GLU A 63 -16.77 -4.20 14.48
C GLU A 63 -16.55 -5.65 14.92
N ALA A 64 -17.57 -6.34 15.42
CA ALA A 64 -17.49 -7.76 15.76
C ALA A 64 -17.26 -8.65 14.52
N GLU A 65 -18.00 -8.39 13.43
CA GLU A 65 -17.82 -9.09 12.16
C GLU A 65 -16.42 -8.86 11.57
N LYS A 66 -15.91 -7.63 11.62
CA LYS A 66 -14.54 -7.32 11.19
C LYS A 66 -13.51 -8.09 12.00
N ARG A 67 -13.69 -8.18 13.31
CA ARG A 67 -12.80 -8.93 14.19
C ARG A 67 -12.82 -10.42 13.87
N LEU A 68 -14.00 -11.01 13.76
CA LEU A 68 -14.15 -12.43 13.41
C LEU A 68 -13.52 -12.75 12.05
N ARG A 69 -13.72 -11.89 11.05
CA ARG A 69 -13.08 -12.03 9.73
C ARG A 69 -11.56 -11.91 9.82
N GLY A 70 -11.08 -11.00 10.68
CA GLY A 70 -9.65 -10.84 10.93
C GLY A 70 -9.02 -12.07 11.58
N ASP A 71 -9.67 -12.64 12.60
CA ASP A 71 -9.21 -13.84 13.28
C ASP A 71 -9.24 -15.05 12.32
N PHE A 72 -10.28 -15.17 11.49
CA PHE A 72 -10.37 -16.18 10.44
C PHE A 72 -9.19 -16.09 9.45
N LEU A 73 -8.95 -14.90 8.86
CA LEU A 73 -7.86 -14.72 7.91
C LEU A 73 -6.49 -14.94 8.57
N HIS A 74 -6.32 -14.52 9.82
CA HIS A 74 -5.10 -14.80 10.56
C HIS A 74 -4.86 -16.31 10.69
N ASN A 75 -5.86 -17.05 11.12
CA ASN A 75 -5.79 -18.50 11.31
C ASN A 75 -5.56 -19.24 9.97
N LEU A 76 -6.20 -18.75 8.89
CA LEU A 76 -5.98 -19.27 7.54
C LEU A 76 -4.52 -19.08 7.10
N LEU A 77 -3.98 -17.86 7.28
CA LEU A 77 -2.61 -17.51 6.85
C LEU A 77 -1.52 -18.15 7.71
N THR A 78 -1.83 -18.51 8.96
CA THR A 78 -0.91 -19.25 9.83
C THR A 78 -1.00 -20.78 9.64
N GLY A 79 -1.94 -21.24 8.82
CA GLY A 79 -2.12 -22.67 8.55
C GLY A 79 -2.72 -23.44 9.74
N THR A 80 -3.43 -22.76 10.63
CA THR A 80 -4.08 -23.40 11.80
C THR A 80 -5.46 -23.93 11.51
N LEU A 81 -6.06 -23.58 10.37
CA LEU A 81 -7.35 -24.09 9.91
C LEU A 81 -7.19 -25.22 8.90
N SER A 82 -8.02 -26.23 9.02
CA SER A 82 -8.20 -27.22 7.97
C SER A 82 -8.98 -26.62 6.79
N GLU A 83 -8.88 -27.24 5.62
CA GLU A 83 -9.60 -26.79 4.42
C GLU A 83 -11.13 -26.79 4.64
N ALA A 84 -11.67 -27.80 5.32
CA ALA A 84 -13.10 -27.89 5.62
C ALA A 84 -13.58 -26.75 6.55
N GLU A 85 -12.80 -26.42 7.58
CA GLU A 85 -13.09 -25.29 8.48
C GLU A 85 -13.02 -23.97 7.74
N ALA A 86 -12.03 -23.79 6.88
CA ALA A 86 -11.88 -22.56 6.10
C ALA A 86 -13.04 -22.34 5.12
N LEU A 87 -13.53 -23.41 4.45
CA LEU A 87 -14.70 -23.35 3.58
C LEU A 87 -15.97 -23.00 4.37
N ALA A 88 -16.19 -23.63 5.52
CA ALA A 88 -17.36 -23.37 6.37
C ALA A 88 -17.40 -21.93 6.90
N GLU A 89 -16.24 -21.37 7.31
CA GLU A 89 -16.15 -19.97 7.73
C GLU A 89 -16.32 -19.00 6.55
N GLY A 90 -15.81 -19.34 5.35
CA GLY A 90 -16.02 -18.57 4.12
C GLY A 90 -17.50 -18.38 3.81
N ASP A 91 -18.29 -19.46 3.87
CA ASP A 91 -19.75 -19.42 3.69
C ASP A 91 -20.42 -18.49 4.69
N ARG A 92 -19.96 -18.49 5.95
CA ARG A 92 -20.45 -17.58 6.98
C ARG A 92 -20.22 -16.09 6.64
N PHE A 93 -19.12 -15.79 5.97
CA PHE A 93 -18.82 -14.43 5.49
C PHE A 93 -19.42 -14.14 4.10
N ARG A 94 -20.20 -15.06 3.53
CA ARG A 94 -20.78 -14.98 2.18
C ARG A 94 -19.71 -14.74 1.11
N HIS A 95 -18.57 -15.41 1.27
CA HIS A 95 -17.44 -15.30 0.37
C HIS A 95 -17.10 -16.66 -0.22
N ASP A 96 -17.06 -16.76 -1.54
CA ASP A 96 -16.74 -18.00 -2.23
C ASP A 96 -15.24 -18.30 -2.13
N MET A 97 -14.88 -19.17 -1.22
CA MET A 97 -13.49 -19.60 -0.99
C MET A 97 -12.93 -20.49 -2.11
N ASN A 98 -13.79 -21.04 -2.97
CA ASN A 98 -13.40 -21.87 -4.11
C ASN A 98 -13.12 -21.04 -5.38
N ALA A 99 -13.58 -19.79 -5.42
CA ALA A 99 -13.27 -18.90 -6.52
C ALA A 99 -11.75 -18.61 -6.59
N PRO A 100 -11.20 -18.29 -7.77
CA PRO A 100 -9.84 -17.78 -7.87
C PRO A 100 -9.67 -16.45 -7.14
N HIS A 101 -8.54 -16.29 -6.44
CA HIS A 101 -8.19 -15.09 -5.70
C HIS A 101 -6.80 -14.60 -6.01
N VAL A 102 -6.58 -13.32 -5.80
CA VAL A 102 -5.24 -12.71 -5.79
C VAL A 102 -5.07 -11.98 -4.45
N ALA A 103 -4.05 -12.37 -3.69
CA ALA A 103 -3.74 -11.66 -2.45
C ALA A 103 -3.09 -10.31 -2.74
N MET A 104 -3.42 -9.30 -1.92
CA MET A 104 -2.75 -8.01 -1.94
C MET A 104 -2.39 -7.57 -0.52
N VAL A 105 -1.27 -6.88 -0.40
CA VAL A 105 -0.86 -6.17 0.82
C VAL A 105 -0.70 -4.70 0.46
N ILE A 106 -1.40 -3.84 1.19
CA ILE A 106 -1.44 -2.40 0.97
C ILE A 106 -1.04 -1.70 2.26
N ALA A 107 -0.05 -0.82 2.19
CA ALA A 107 0.41 -0.04 3.34
C ALA A 107 0.78 1.38 2.91
N TRP A 108 0.76 2.33 3.85
CA TRP A 108 1.33 3.64 3.64
C TRP A 108 2.86 3.56 3.54
N GLN A 109 3.46 4.50 2.80
CA GLN A 109 4.91 4.67 2.74
C GLN A 109 5.34 5.88 3.58
N GLY A 110 6.53 5.78 4.18
CA GLY A 110 7.13 6.85 4.97
C GLY A 110 6.61 6.92 6.41
N GLU A 111 7.22 7.79 7.22
CA GLU A 111 6.90 7.92 8.65
C GLU A 111 5.66 8.79 8.93
N ARG A 112 5.40 9.77 8.06
CA ARG A 112 4.26 10.68 8.18
C ARG A 112 3.16 10.30 7.20
N HIS A 113 2.23 9.51 7.65
CA HIS A 113 1.12 9.04 6.84
C HIS A 113 -0.22 9.08 7.61
N PRO A 114 -1.34 9.03 6.89
CA PRO A 114 -2.67 8.91 7.49
C PRO A 114 -2.83 7.59 8.27
N SER A 115 -3.83 7.53 9.14
CA SER A 115 -4.10 6.32 9.91
C SER A 115 -4.52 5.14 9.03
N ILE A 116 -4.32 3.91 9.51
CA ILE A 116 -4.77 2.68 8.85
C ILE A 116 -6.27 2.67 8.55
N ARG A 117 -7.09 3.32 9.40
CA ARG A 117 -8.54 3.44 9.17
C ARG A 117 -8.87 4.25 7.92
N ARG A 118 -8.09 5.28 7.60
CA ARG A 118 -8.25 6.04 6.37
C ARG A 118 -7.89 5.21 5.15
N LEU A 119 -6.85 4.40 5.26
CA LEU A 119 -6.50 3.44 4.21
C LEU A 119 -7.61 2.41 4.01
N GLU A 120 -8.17 1.87 5.09
CA GLU A 120 -9.31 0.94 5.03
C GLU A 120 -10.52 1.58 4.34
N THR A 121 -10.81 2.85 4.63
CA THR A 121 -11.89 3.59 3.97
C THR A 121 -11.63 3.74 2.47
N LEU A 122 -10.41 4.11 2.06
CA LEU A 122 -10.04 4.20 0.64
C LEU A 122 -10.23 2.87 -0.09
N VAL A 123 -9.71 1.79 0.48
CA VAL A 123 -9.80 0.45 -0.11
C VAL A 123 -11.25 0.00 -0.22
N ASN A 124 -12.07 0.20 0.82
CA ASN A 124 -13.50 -0.15 0.78
C ASN A 124 -14.27 0.69 -0.25
N THR A 125 -13.98 1.99 -0.37
CA THR A 125 -14.61 2.87 -1.36
C THR A 125 -14.24 2.44 -2.79
N ALA A 126 -12.98 2.13 -3.03
CA ALA A 126 -12.52 1.63 -4.31
C ALA A 126 -13.19 0.28 -4.66
N LEU A 127 -13.35 -0.61 -3.66
CA LEU A 127 -14.00 -1.89 -3.84
C LEU A 127 -15.49 -1.75 -4.20
N GLN A 128 -16.20 -0.84 -3.53
CA GLN A 128 -17.61 -0.54 -3.83
C GLN A 128 -17.80 0.03 -5.26
N SER A 129 -16.79 0.71 -5.79
CA SER A 129 -16.80 1.26 -7.15
C SER A 129 -16.41 0.22 -8.22
N SER A 130 -15.91 -0.92 -7.81
CA SER A 130 -15.53 -2.05 -8.67
C SER A 130 -16.58 -3.15 -8.58
N ASN A 131 -16.69 -3.97 -9.61
CA ASN A 131 -17.55 -5.17 -9.58
C ASN A 131 -16.78 -6.36 -8.98
N ALA A 132 -16.06 -6.13 -7.88
CA ALA A 132 -15.19 -7.10 -7.25
C ALA A 132 -15.60 -7.35 -5.79
N GLN A 133 -15.19 -8.50 -5.29
CA GLN A 133 -15.32 -8.88 -3.88
C GLN A 133 -13.95 -9.04 -3.26
N ALA A 134 -13.83 -8.81 -1.97
CA ALA A 134 -12.60 -9.09 -1.26
C ALA A 134 -12.86 -9.44 0.21
N LEU A 135 -12.08 -10.37 0.72
CA LEU A 135 -11.89 -10.53 2.16
C LEU A 135 -10.80 -9.57 2.61
N ILE A 136 -11.16 -8.62 3.47
CA ILE A 136 -10.27 -7.55 3.93
C ILE A 136 -9.95 -7.73 5.40
N TYR A 137 -8.66 -7.57 5.73
CA TYR A 137 -8.15 -7.59 7.07
C TYR A 137 -7.11 -6.49 7.28
N ALA A 138 -7.46 -5.50 8.12
CA ALA A 138 -6.54 -4.46 8.56
C ALA A 138 -5.85 -4.89 9.85
N ARG A 139 -4.53 -4.97 9.86
CA ARG A 139 -3.71 -5.30 11.03
C ARG A 139 -2.44 -4.47 11.04
N GLU A 140 -2.08 -3.97 12.25
CA GLU A 140 -0.93 -3.11 12.42
C GLU A 140 -1.04 -1.87 11.49
N GLU A 141 -0.16 -1.74 10.51
CA GLU A 141 -0.11 -0.61 9.58
C GLU A 141 -0.38 -1.03 8.13
N GLU A 142 -0.94 -2.23 7.91
CA GLU A 142 -1.20 -2.77 6.58
C GLU A 142 -2.60 -3.35 6.43
N ILE A 143 -3.10 -3.32 5.20
CA ILE A 143 -4.31 -4.01 4.79
C ILE A 143 -3.90 -5.22 3.99
N ARG A 144 -4.41 -6.37 4.40
CA ARG A 144 -4.33 -7.65 3.70
C ARG A 144 -5.69 -7.92 3.09
N LEU A 145 -5.72 -8.23 1.82
CA LEU A 145 -6.96 -8.57 1.17
C LEU A 145 -6.77 -9.70 0.16
N PHE A 146 -7.82 -10.49 -0.01
CA PHE A 146 -7.93 -11.50 -1.05
C PHE A 146 -8.99 -11.02 -2.03
N PHE A 147 -8.54 -10.58 -3.18
CA PHE A 147 -9.35 -10.00 -4.24
C PHE A 147 -9.90 -11.09 -5.14
N ALA A 148 -11.21 -11.05 -5.40
CA ALA A 148 -11.91 -11.90 -6.33
C ALA A 148 -12.80 -11.04 -7.23
N ALA A 149 -12.86 -11.37 -8.50
CA ALA A 149 -13.74 -10.69 -9.45
C ALA A 149 -14.14 -11.64 -10.57
N ASP A 150 -15.30 -11.39 -11.14
CA ASP A 150 -15.77 -12.13 -12.30
C ASP A 150 -14.99 -11.72 -13.54
N GLY A 151 -14.57 -12.69 -14.35
CA GLY A 151 -13.90 -12.41 -15.62
C GLY A 151 -12.72 -13.33 -15.92
N ARG A 152 -12.11 -13.11 -17.09
CA ARG A 152 -11.06 -14.00 -17.61
C ARG A 152 -9.66 -13.67 -17.10
N ASP A 153 -9.39 -12.45 -16.67
CA ASP A 153 -8.06 -12.00 -16.23
C ASP A 153 -8.14 -11.33 -14.87
N LEU A 154 -8.20 -12.15 -13.83
CA LEU A 154 -8.26 -11.68 -12.45
C LEU A 154 -7.00 -10.90 -12.05
N VAL A 155 -5.83 -11.24 -12.60
CA VAL A 155 -4.58 -10.53 -12.29
C VAL A 155 -4.61 -9.12 -12.86
N ALA A 156 -5.07 -8.94 -14.10
CA ALA A 156 -5.22 -7.60 -14.69
C ALA A 156 -6.24 -6.76 -13.91
N GLN A 157 -7.36 -7.35 -13.48
CA GLN A 157 -8.35 -6.67 -12.66
C GLN A 157 -7.79 -6.28 -11.28
N ALA A 158 -7.00 -7.16 -10.67
CA ALA A 158 -6.32 -6.89 -9.42
C ALA A 158 -5.32 -5.72 -9.54
N ARG A 159 -4.57 -5.64 -10.64
CA ARG A 159 -3.68 -4.51 -10.96
C ARG A 159 -4.46 -3.21 -11.12
N ALA A 160 -5.49 -3.21 -11.92
CA ALA A 160 -6.35 -2.04 -12.14
C ALA A 160 -7.00 -1.55 -10.83
N PHE A 161 -7.44 -2.48 -9.97
CA PHE A 161 -7.94 -2.14 -8.65
C PHE A 161 -6.85 -1.48 -7.79
N ALA A 162 -5.64 -2.04 -7.72
CA ALA A 162 -4.53 -1.48 -6.96
C ALA A 162 -4.15 -0.07 -7.45
N GLU A 163 -4.12 0.16 -8.76
CA GLU A 163 -3.90 1.47 -9.37
C GLU A 163 -4.99 2.47 -8.96
N SER A 164 -6.27 2.05 -8.97
CA SER A 164 -7.39 2.89 -8.54
C SER A 164 -7.27 3.34 -7.08
N VAL A 165 -6.77 2.45 -6.21
CA VAL A 165 -6.50 2.78 -4.79
C VAL A 165 -5.38 3.80 -4.66
N ILE A 166 -4.29 3.66 -5.44
CA ILE A 166 -3.19 4.65 -5.47
C ILE A 166 -3.71 6.01 -5.94
N GLU A 167 -4.51 6.04 -7.00
CA GLU A 167 -5.07 7.29 -7.52
C GLU A 167 -6.02 7.96 -6.52
N ALA A 168 -6.85 7.18 -5.82
CA ALA A 168 -7.71 7.68 -4.76
C ALA A 168 -6.88 8.28 -3.60
N ALA A 169 -5.81 7.58 -3.18
CA ALA A 169 -4.90 8.06 -2.16
C ALA A 169 -4.20 9.37 -2.58
N ARG A 170 -3.70 9.47 -3.81
CA ARG A 170 -3.07 10.69 -4.36
C ARG A 170 -4.02 11.88 -4.40
N ARG A 171 -5.30 11.64 -4.71
CA ARG A 171 -6.33 12.71 -4.74
C ARG A 171 -6.66 13.23 -3.35
N GLU A 172 -6.76 12.33 -2.36
CA GLU A 172 -7.20 12.69 -1.01
C GLU A 172 -6.02 13.10 -0.11
N TYR A 173 -4.85 12.47 -0.29
CA TYR A 173 -3.67 12.64 0.55
C TYR A 173 -2.43 12.94 -0.30
N ARG A 174 -2.28 14.17 -0.78
CA ARG A 174 -1.25 14.59 -1.77
C ARG A 174 0.20 14.24 -1.41
N GLN A 175 0.52 14.13 -0.13
CA GLN A 175 1.88 13.84 0.35
C GLN A 175 2.09 12.38 0.75
N ALA A 176 1.02 11.60 0.84
CA ALA A 176 1.10 10.21 1.24
C ALA A 176 1.18 9.31 0.01
N LYS A 177 2.06 8.31 0.08
CA LYS A 177 2.23 7.29 -0.95
C LYS A 177 1.84 5.93 -0.40
N LEU A 178 1.48 5.02 -1.29
CA LEU A 178 1.15 3.63 -0.95
C LEU A 178 2.21 2.68 -1.50
N ALA A 179 2.56 1.69 -0.69
CA ALA A 179 3.23 0.49 -1.14
C ALA A 179 2.19 -0.62 -1.31
N ILE A 180 2.04 -1.11 -2.53
CA ILE A 180 1.10 -2.18 -2.85
C ILE A 180 1.87 -3.34 -3.46
N GLY A 181 1.73 -4.52 -2.84
CA GLY A 181 2.19 -5.78 -3.37
C GLY A 181 1.02 -6.64 -3.79
N ILE A 182 1.09 -7.22 -4.99
CA ILE A 182 0.11 -8.12 -5.57
C ILE A 182 0.75 -9.50 -5.68
N GLY A 183 0.09 -10.51 -5.11
CA GLY A 183 0.55 -11.89 -5.09
C GLY A 183 0.26 -12.66 -6.38
N SER A 184 0.59 -13.95 -6.38
CA SER A 184 0.26 -14.86 -7.46
C SER A 184 -1.23 -15.20 -7.47
N LEU A 185 -1.75 -15.64 -8.61
CA LEU A 185 -3.09 -16.17 -8.73
C LEU A 185 -3.21 -17.47 -7.89
N ALA A 186 -4.15 -17.48 -6.95
CA ALA A 186 -4.52 -18.63 -6.15
C ALA A 186 -5.82 -19.23 -6.72
N THR A 187 -5.74 -20.42 -7.29
CA THR A 187 -6.90 -21.11 -7.87
C THR A 187 -7.56 -22.10 -6.89
N ARG A 188 -6.88 -22.39 -5.80
CA ARG A 188 -7.35 -23.27 -4.72
C ARG A 188 -7.02 -22.62 -3.39
N LEU A 189 -7.76 -22.95 -2.36
CA LEU A 189 -7.54 -22.46 -1.00
C LEU A 189 -6.11 -22.73 -0.49
N ALA A 190 -5.52 -23.86 -0.82
CA ALA A 190 -4.14 -24.19 -0.47
C ALA A 190 -3.11 -23.18 -1.01
N ASP A 191 -3.42 -22.50 -2.12
CA ASP A 191 -2.52 -21.54 -2.77
C ASP A 191 -2.59 -20.13 -2.13
N TRP A 192 -3.56 -19.87 -1.24
CA TRP A 192 -3.77 -18.55 -0.64
C TRP A 192 -2.60 -18.08 0.22
N ILE A 193 -2.00 -18.98 0.98
CA ILE A 193 -0.84 -18.68 1.83
C ILE A 193 0.34 -18.24 0.96
N GLU A 194 0.57 -18.96 -0.16
CA GLU A 194 1.65 -18.63 -1.09
C GLU A 194 1.40 -17.29 -1.79
N SER A 195 0.17 -17.06 -2.28
CA SER A 195 -0.24 -15.79 -2.86
C SER A 195 -0.04 -14.63 -1.88
N TYR A 196 -0.43 -14.81 -0.61
CA TYR A 196 -0.21 -13.80 0.43
C TYR A 196 1.28 -13.54 0.70
N ARG A 197 2.11 -14.59 0.82
CA ARG A 197 3.55 -14.44 1.02
C ARG A 197 4.19 -13.67 -0.13
N ALA A 198 3.78 -13.99 -1.35
CA ALA A 198 4.23 -13.29 -2.55
C ALA A 198 3.80 -11.81 -2.54
N ALA A 199 2.55 -11.51 -2.17
CA ALA A 199 2.05 -10.14 -2.02
C ALA A 199 2.80 -9.35 -0.94
N ALA A 200 3.00 -9.95 0.23
CA ALA A 200 3.72 -9.32 1.34
C ALA A 200 5.19 -9.02 0.96
N HIS A 201 5.81 -9.95 0.24
CA HIS A 201 7.17 -9.75 -0.29
C HIS A 201 7.22 -8.60 -1.29
N ALA A 202 6.28 -8.56 -2.24
CA ALA A 202 6.16 -7.49 -3.23
C ALA A 202 5.91 -6.12 -2.57
N ALA A 203 5.05 -6.04 -1.56
CA ALA A 203 4.78 -4.81 -0.81
C ALA A 203 6.03 -4.33 -0.05
N ASN A 204 6.83 -5.24 0.52
CA ASN A 204 8.08 -4.90 1.18
C ASN A 204 9.10 -4.31 0.18
N ILE A 205 9.22 -4.91 -1.00
CA ILE A 205 10.05 -4.37 -2.09
C ILE A 205 9.53 -3.01 -2.54
N ALA A 206 8.22 -2.85 -2.75
CA ALA A 206 7.61 -1.59 -3.14
C ALA A 206 7.93 -0.46 -2.14
N ARG A 207 7.88 -0.78 -0.83
CA ARG A 207 8.22 0.16 0.25
C ARG A 207 9.68 0.58 0.20
N ARG A 208 10.60 -0.38 0.04
CA ARG A 208 12.05 -0.12 -0.04
C ARG A 208 12.44 0.67 -1.28
N LEU A 209 11.85 0.34 -2.43
CA LEU A 209 12.08 1.05 -3.68
C LEU A 209 11.34 2.39 -3.75
N ARG A 210 10.47 2.70 -2.78
CA ARG A 210 9.54 3.84 -2.82
C ARG A 210 8.76 3.87 -4.13
N ALA A 211 8.33 2.67 -4.58
CA ALA A 211 7.64 2.52 -5.84
C ALA A 211 6.35 3.35 -5.86
N ASP A 212 6.09 4.01 -6.99
CA ASP A 212 4.89 4.80 -7.21
C ASP A 212 3.75 3.98 -7.83
N GLU A 213 4.02 2.73 -8.19
CA GLU A 213 3.11 1.78 -8.83
C GLU A 213 3.00 0.49 -8.01
N PRO A 214 1.89 -0.27 -8.14
CA PRO A 214 1.77 -1.57 -7.49
C PRO A 214 2.80 -2.55 -8.06
N LEU A 215 3.42 -3.35 -7.20
CA LEU A 215 4.34 -4.39 -7.65
C LEU A 215 3.66 -5.76 -7.66
N TYR A 216 3.69 -6.43 -8.79
CA TYR A 216 3.22 -7.81 -8.93
C TYR A 216 4.36 -8.80 -8.68
N ALA A 217 4.12 -9.80 -7.85
CA ALA A 217 5.15 -10.73 -7.42
C ALA A 217 5.86 -11.46 -8.58
N ALA A 218 5.13 -11.80 -9.64
CA ALA A 218 5.71 -12.44 -10.81
C ALA A 218 6.66 -11.54 -11.62
N ASP A 219 6.50 -10.22 -11.51
CA ASP A 219 7.34 -9.25 -12.24
C ASP A 219 8.61 -8.88 -11.46
N LEU A 220 8.77 -9.33 -10.22
CA LEU A 220 9.89 -8.95 -9.37
C LEU A 220 11.24 -9.44 -9.86
N GLY A 221 11.27 -10.57 -10.58
CA GLY A 221 12.49 -11.08 -11.20
C GLY A 221 13.68 -11.15 -10.21
N ILE A 222 14.74 -10.41 -10.54
CA ILE A 222 15.98 -10.38 -9.75
C ILE A 222 15.76 -9.89 -8.30
N TYR A 223 14.78 -9.03 -8.05
CA TYR A 223 14.50 -8.49 -6.71
C TYR A 223 14.15 -9.58 -5.69
N THR A 224 13.52 -10.68 -6.14
CA THR A 224 13.24 -11.83 -5.30
C THR A 224 14.53 -12.46 -4.74
N LEU A 225 15.58 -12.51 -5.54
CA LEU A 225 16.89 -13.02 -5.12
C LEU A 225 17.60 -12.02 -4.20
N LEU A 226 17.54 -10.73 -4.52
CA LEU A 226 18.21 -9.68 -3.76
C LEU A 226 17.66 -9.47 -2.35
N THR A 227 16.47 -9.97 -2.06
CA THR A 227 15.84 -9.87 -0.72
C THR A 227 16.05 -11.09 0.16
N ARG A 228 16.72 -12.11 -0.34
CA ARG A 228 17.03 -13.31 0.44
C ARG A 228 17.99 -13.00 1.59
N ALA A 229 17.59 -13.40 2.79
CA ALA A 229 18.37 -13.11 4.01
C ALA A 229 19.73 -13.80 4.04
N ASP A 230 19.81 -15.02 3.49
CA ASP A 230 21.04 -15.83 3.39
C ASP A 230 22.08 -15.22 2.45
N LEU A 231 21.68 -14.42 1.47
CA LEU A 231 22.58 -13.74 0.54
C LEU A 231 22.92 -12.31 0.95
N ARG A 232 22.32 -11.78 2.01
CA ARG A 232 22.42 -10.35 2.38
C ARG A 232 23.88 -9.88 2.55
N ALA A 233 24.70 -10.66 3.23
CA ALA A 233 26.10 -10.30 3.49
C ALA A 233 26.91 -10.25 2.18
N ASP A 234 26.74 -11.24 1.32
CA ASP A 234 27.45 -11.32 0.04
C ASP A 234 27.01 -10.21 -0.92
N LEU A 235 25.70 -9.89 -0.93
CA LEU A 235 25.15 -8.80 -1.74
C LEU A 235 25.70 -7.44 -1.29
N LEU A 236 25.78 -7.18 0.02
CA LEU A 236 26.37 -5.95 0.54
C LEU A 236 27.87 -5.88 0.23
N ALA A 237 28.62 -6.98 0.35
CA ALA A 237 30.01 -7.03 -0.03
C ALA A 237 30.22 -6.75 -1.53
N LEU A 238 29.37 -7.28 -2.41
CA LEU A 238 29.37 -6.97 -3.83
C LEU A 238 29.12 -5.48 -4.08
N ARG A 239 28.10 -4.90 -3.45
CA ARG A 239 27.79 -3.46 -3.54
C ARG A 239 29.00 -2.62 -3.15
N ASP A 240 29.60 -2.90 -2.01
CA ASP A 240 30.73 -2.11 -1.49
C ASP A 240 31.96 -2.24 -2.36
N LYS A 241 32.21 -3.43 -2.90
CA LYS A 241 33.30 -3.67 -3.85
C LYS A 241 33.13 -2.90 -5.16
N MET A 242 31.89 -2.84 -5.70
CA MET A 242 31.65 -2.27 -7.03
C MET A 242 31.39 -0.77 -7.01
N ILE A 243 30.65 -0.27 -6.00
CA ILE A 243 30.22 1.14 -5.95
C ILE A 243 30.53 1.83 -4.62
N GLY A 244 31.17 1.19 -3.66
CA GLY A 244 31.44 1.76 -2.33
C GLY A 244 32.26 3.05 -2.37
N SER A 245 33.28 3.14 -3.26
CA SER A 245 34.05 4.37 -3.45
C SER A 245 33.20 5.54 -3.96
N LEU A 246 32.23 5.26 -4.83
CA LEU A 246 31.30 6.27 -5.35
C LEU A 246 30.30 6.72 -4.29
N LEU A 247 29.77 5.79 -3.49
CA LEU A 247 28.88 6.12 -2.37
C LEU A 247 29.56 7.07 -1.38
N ASN A 248 30.77 6.74 -0.95
CA ASN A 248 31.57 7.55 -0.04
C ASN A 248 31.93 8.93 -0.63
N HIS A 249 32.12 9.02 -1.96
CA HIS A 249 32.39 10.28 -2.63
C HIS A 249 31.16 11.18 -2.66
N ASP A 250 29.98 10.65 -3.03
CA ASP A 250 28.74 11.41 -3.12
C ASP A 250 28.28 11.93 -1.75
N GLU A 251 28.40 11.13 -0.69
CA GLU A 251 28.13 11.58 0.68
C GLU A 251 28.99 12.77 1.09
N ARG A 252 30.30 12.73 0.79
CA ARG A 252 31.23 13.80 1.19
C ARG A 252 31.09 15.06 0.37
N GLN A 253 30.81 14.94 -0.93
CA GLN A 253 30.81 16.09 -1.86
C GLN A 253 29.43 16.53 -2.28
N ARG A 254 28.35 15.88 -1.80
CA ARG A 254 26.97 16.13 -2.24
C ARG A 254 26.85 16.16 -3.77
N ALA A 255 27.55 15.22 -4.40
CA ALA A 255 27.60 15.10 -5.86
C ALA A 255 26.51 14.15 -6.32
N ASP A 256 25.87 14.43 -7.46
CA ASP A 256 24.80 13.59 -8.03
C ASP A 256 25.37 12.51 -8.96
N LEU A 257 26.54 11.92 -8.63
CA LEU A 257 27.21 10.96 -9.50
C LEU A 257 26.53 9.62 -9.49
N LEU A 258 26.03 9.18 -8.32
CA LEU A 258 25.28 7.92 -8.18
C LEU A 258 24.00 7.97 -9.02
N GLN A 259 23.23 9.07 -8.90
CA GLN A 259 22.03 9.30 -9.69
C GLN A 259 22.34 9.36 -11.19
N THR A 260 23.49 9.95 -11.56
CA THR A 260 23.95 10.01 -12.96
C THR A 260 24.26 8.62 -13.51
N LEU A 261 24.97 7.80 -12.74
CA LEU A 261 25.31 6.42 -13.11
C LEU A 261 24.05 5.56 -13.28
N GLU A 262 23.11 5.69 -12.36
CA GLU A 262 21.85 4.98 -12.40
C GLU A 262 21.04 5.34 -13.65
N ALA A 263 20.82 6.63 -13.90
CA ALA A 263 20.11 7.10 -15.08
C ALA A 263 20.79 6.64 -16.39
N PHE A 264 22.14 6.60 -16.43
CA PHE A 264 22.87 6.12 -17.59
C PHE A 264 22.65 4.63 -17.85
N LEU A 265 22.68 3.80 -16.80
CA LEU A 265 22.45 2.36 -16.94
C LEU A 265 20.99 2.03 -17.27
N GLU A 266 20.03 2.74 -16.69
CA GLU A 266 18.59 2.60 -17.01
C GLU A 266 18.27 3.04 -18.45
N SER A 267 19.03 4.00 -19.00
CA SER A 267 18.95 4.41 -20.40
C SER A 267 19.80 3.53 -21.34
N HIS A 268 20.18 2.34 -20.89
CA HIS A 268 20.99 1.38 -21.65
C HIS A 268 22.34 1.96 -22.19
N GLY A 269 22.89 2.96 -21.52
CA GLY A 269 24.11 3.65 -21.95
C GLY A 269 23.88 4.74 -23.01
N ASN A 270 22.63 5.11 -23.29
CA ASN A 270 22.30 6.17 -24.24
C ASN A 270 22.51 7.54 -23.61
N ALA A 271 23.61 8.21 -23.97
CA ALA A 271 23.98 9.50 -23.42
C ALA A 271 22.95 10.62 -23.68
N THR A 272 22.24 10.60 -24.82
CA THR A 272 21.24 11.63 -25.14
C THR A 272 20.03 11.48 -24.23
N GLN A 273 19.47 10.27 -24.14
CA GLN A 273 18.34 9.99 -23.25
C GLN A 273 18.69 10.23 -21.77
N THR A 274 19.91 9.89 -21.37
CA THR A 274 20.36 10.14 -20.00
C THR A 274 20.43 11.64 -19.68
N ALA A 275 21.00 12.44 -20.59
CA ALA A 275 21.11 13.89 -20.43
C ALA A 275 19.74 14.56 -20.34
N GLU A 276 18.78 14.13 -21.18
CA GLU A 276 17.38 14.58 -21.14
C GLU A 276 16.72 14.20 -19.81
N LYS A 277 16.84 12.93 -19.38
CA LYS A 277 16.26 12.43 -18.12
C LYS A 277 16.77 13.20 -16.90
N LEU A 278 18.06 13.58 -16.90
CA LEU A 278 18.68 14.34 -15.82
C LEU A 278 18.54 15.87 -15.98
N SER A 279 17.98 16.34 -17.10
CA SER A 279 17.88 17.77 -17.43
C SER A 279 19.24 18.47 -17.41
N VAL A 280 20.32 17.79 -17.91
CA VAL A 280 21.67 18.33 -17.99
C VAL A 280 22.17 18.40 -19.44
N HIS A 281 23.16 19.28 -19.70
CA HIS A 281 23.82 19.28 -21.00
C HIS A 281 24.66 18.02 -21.21
N ARG A 282 24.77 17.53 -22.44
CA ARG A 282 25.53 16.32 -22.80
C ARG A 282 27.00 16.38 -22.32
N ASN A 283 27.65 17.54 -22.40
CA ASN A 283 29.01 17.71 -21.93
C ASN A 283 29.14 17.52 -20.40
N THR A 284 28.15 17.99 -19.65
CA THR A 284 28.08 17.77 -18.19
C THR A 284 27.92 16.29 -17.87
N LEU A 285 27.09 15.57 -18.64
CA LEU A 285 26.96 14.13 -18.48
C LEU A 285 28.28 13.40 -18.76
N PHE A 286 29.00 13.74 -19.85
CA PHE A 286 30.30 13.13 -20.15
C PHE A 286 31.33 13.41 -19.05
N TYR A 287 31.40 14.62 -18.54
CA TYR A 287 32.26 14.96 -17.43
C TYR A 287 31.95 14.10 -16.19
N ARG A 288 30.66 14.01 -15.82
CA ARG A 288 30.23 13.18 -14.70
C ARG A 288 30.56 11.70 -14.92
N MET A 289 30.32 11.16 -16.11
CA MET A 289 30.63 9.75 -16.44
C MET A 289 32.14 9.45 -16.37
N ASN A 290 32.97 10.34 -16.87
CA ASN A 290 34.46 10.19 -16.75
C ASN A 290 34.85 10.21 -15.26
N ARG A 291 34.26 11.12 -14.47
CA ARG A 291 34.55 11.20 -13.04
C ARG A 291 34.13 9.92 -12.29
N ILE A 292 32.97 9.35 -12.66
CA ILE A 292 32.50 8.07 -12.11
C ILE A 292 33.49 6.96 -12.42
N GLN A 293 33.98 6.84 -13.66
CA GLN A 293 34.95 5.81 -14.05
C GLN A 293 36.29 5.97 -13.31
N GLU A 294 36.75 7.21 -13.12
CA GLU A 294 37.96 7.49 -12.31
C GLU A 294 37.79 7.03 -10.86
N ILE A 295 36.63 7.37 -10.22
CA ILE A 295 36.38 7.03 -8.81
C ILE A 295 36.24 5.51 -8.63
N LEU A 296 35.51 4.85 -9.53
CA LEU A 296 35.31 3.41 -9.49
C LEU A 296 36.51 2.63 -9.91
N ASN A 297 37.40 3.22 -10.71
CA ASN A 297 38.51 2.55 -11.39
C ASN A 297 38.04 1.30 -12.15
N LEU A 298 36.90 1.40 -12.83
CA LEU A 298 36.26 0.32 -13.58
C LEU A 298 35.95 0.78 -15.01
N ASP A 299 36.09 -0.15 -15.97
CA ASP A 299 35.70 0.08 -17.36
C ASP A 299 34.22 -0.33 -17.58
N LEU A 300 33.33 0.64 -17.62
CA LEU A 300 31.91 0.42 -17.83
C LEU A 300 31.52 -0.03 -19.25
N ASN A 301 32.50 -0.12 -20.18
CA ASN A 301 32.28 -0.70 -21.51
C ASN A 301 32.26 -2.22 -21.45
N GLN A 302 32.89 -2.82 -20.46
CA GLN A 302 32.87 -4.28 -20.26
C GLN A 302 31.48 -4.71 -19.75
N THR A 303 30.87 -5.68 -20.44
CA THR A 303 29.51 -6.13 -20.16
C THR A 303 29.35 -6.64 -18.74
N ASP A 304 30.27 -7.45 -18.24
CA ASP A 304 30.20 -8.04 -16.90
C ASP A 304 30.38 -6.99 -15.81
N VAL A 305 31.28 -6.00 -16.02
CA VAL A 305 31.46 -4.87 -15.11
C VAL A 305 30.18 -4.04 -15.04
N ARG A 306 29.60 -3.71 -16.18
CA ARG A 306 28.35 -2.96 -16.26
C ARG A 306 27.19 -3.68 -15.57
N LEU A 307 27.07 -5.00 -15.77
CA LEU A 307 26.08 -5.83 -15.08
C LEU A 307 26.29 -5.80 -13.57
N ALA A 308 27.53 -6.01 -13.09
CA ALA A 308 27.84 -6.00 -11.67
C ALA A 308 27.57 -4.64 -11.00
N VAL A 309 27.91 -3.54 -11.66
CA VAL A 309 27.63 -2.18 -11.19
C VAL A 309 26.12 -1.91 -11.17
N HIS A 310 25.39 -2.29 -12.20
CA HIS A 310 23.93 -2.13 -12.24
C HIS A 310 23.24 -2.94 -11.12
N LEU A 311 23.69 -4.18 -10.91
CA LEU A 311 23.20 -5.02 -9.81
C LEU A 311 23.51 -4.37 -8.46
N SER A 312 24.70 -3.81 -8.27
CA SER A 312 25.12 -3.14 -7.03
C SER A 312 24.28 -1.90 -6.72
N LEU A 313 23.84 -1.14 -7.73
CA LEU A 313 22.90 -0.03 -7.56
C LEU A 313 21.52 -0.54 -7.09
N LYS A 314 21.03 -1.64 -7.66
CA LYS A 314 19.77 -2.27 -7.20
C LYS A 314 19.87 -2.77 -5.76
N ILE A 315 21.01 -3.37 -5.40
CA ILE A 315 21.31 -3.80 -4.02
C ILE A 315 21.33 -2.60 -3.08
N HIS A 316 21.99 -1.52 -3.47
CA HIS A 316 22.03 -0.30 -2.66
C HIS A 316 20.64 0.28 -2.41
N ARG A 317 19.79 0.40 -3.43
CA ARG A 317 18.39 0.85 -3.28
C ARG A 317 17.56 -0.04 -2.37
N LEU A 318 17.80 -1.35 -2.41
CA LEU A 318 16.97 -2.33 -1.71
C LEU A 318 17.46 -2.61 -0.29
N LEU A 319 18.77 -2.66 -0.08
CA LEU A 319 19.41 -3.10 1.17
C LEU A 319 20.23 -2.00 1.86
N GLY A 320 20.48 -0.86 1.20
CA GLY A 320 21.18 0.27 1.78
C GLY A 320 20.35 0.88 2.92
N ASP A 321 21.02 1.40 3.95
CA ASP A 321 20.40 2.13 5.02
C ASP A 321 19.75 3.39 4.43
N GLN A 322 18.45 3.49 4.57
CA GLN A 322 17.71 4.70 4.23
C GLN A 322 17.90 5.64 5.43
N SER A 323 18.92 6.49 5.35
CA SER A 323 19.11 7.60 6.28
C SER A 323 18.06 8.67 6.06
#